data_a2231fccc9e244728013c4c2a5574250
#
_entry.id   a2231fccc9e244728013c4c2a5574250
#
_cell.length_a   1.000
_cell.length_b   1.000
_cell.length_c   1.000
_cell.angle_alpha   90.00
_cell.angle_beta   90.00
_cell.angle_gamma   90.00
#
_symmetry.space_group_name_H-M   'P 1'
#
loop_
_entity.id
_entity.type
_entity.pdbx_description
1 polymer ?
#
loop_
_entity_poly.entity_id
_entity_poly.type
_entity_poly.pdbx_seq_one_letter_code
_entity_poly.pdbx_strand_id
1 'polypeptide(L)'
;MKQQTEIKSLKEGKFVIIDDEPCTIVAVQHSKPGKHGAAKARVDAIGLFDGSKRSIVQPVDAKIYVPIVERKTAQVLSVAGSVAQLMDTSDYSTFELAIPDELAGKVTPGIEVPYLQAMGKTKFTIRQ
;
A
#
# COMPACT_ATOMS: atom_id res chain seq x y z
N MET A 1 3.12 5.07 -10.55
CA MET A 1 3.96 6.27 -10.43
C MET A 1 4.46 6.44 -9.00
N LYS A 2 5.55 7.16 -8.83
CA LYS A 2 6.19 7.34 -7.53
C LYS A 2 6.76 8.75 -7.42
N GLN A 3 6.91 9.22 -6.19
CA GLN A 3 7.50 10.53 -5.91
C GLN A 3 8.71 10.35 -5.02
N GLN A 4 9.68 11.25 -5.13
CA GLN A 4 10.85 11.24 -4.28
C GLN A 4 10.67 12.17 -3.10
N THR A 5 11.08 11.72 -1.92
CA THR A 5 11.06 12.52 -0.70
C THR A 5 12.29 12.21 0.14
N GLU A 6 12.41 12.85 1.29
CA GLU A 6 13.48 12.55 2.24
C GLU A 6 12.97 11.66 3.37
N ILE A 7 13.86 10.85 3.93
CA ILE A 7 13.52 9.93 5.02
C ILE A 7 12.86 10.66 6.18
N LYS A 8 13.35 11.86 6.51
CA LYS A 8 12.81 12.64 7.64
C LYS A 8 11.34 13.02 7.51
N SER A 9 10.77 13.00 6.30
CA SER A 9 9.37 13.33 6.07
C SER A 9 8.43 12.13 6.19
N LEU A 10 8.97 10.93 6.36
CA LEU A 10 8.15 9.73 6.50
C LEU A 10 7.47 9.67 7.87
N LYS A 11 6.22 9.21 7.90
CA LYS A 11 5.42 9.12 9.12
C LYS A 11 4.61 7.84 9.14
N GLU A 12 4.27 7.38 10.34
CA GLU A 12 3.39 6.23 10.51
C GLU A 12 2.06 6.42 9.77
N GLY A 13 1.56 5.36 9.16
CA GLY A 13 0.33 5.38 8.39
C GLY A 13 0.49 5.87 6.97
N LYS A 14 1.65 6.42 6.60
CA LYS A 14 1.96 6.81 5.24
C LYS A 14 2.61 5.65 4.49
N PHE A 15 2.89 5.87 3.21
CA PHE A 15 3.42 4.82 2.33
C PHE A 15 4.87 5.12 1.95
N VAL A 16 5.62 4.06 1.67
CA VAL A 16 7.01 4.15 1.21
C VAL A 16 7.30 2.96 0.30
N ILE A 17 8.23 3.13 -0.63
CA ILE A 17 8.68 2.03 -1.49
C ILE A 17 9.97 1.46 -0.89
N ILE A 18 9.94 0.18 -0.54
CA ILE A 18 11.10 -0.57 -0.04
C ILE A 18 11.21 -1.83 -0.89
N ASP A 19 12.39 -2.10 -1.44
CA ASP A 19 12.64 -3.26 -2.31
C ASP A 19 11.65 -3.31 -3.50
N ASP A 20 11.38 -2.14 -4.10
CA ASP A 20 10.46 -1.97 -5.22
C ASP A 20 9.01 -2.35 -4.91
N GLU A 21 8.66 -2.46 -3.63
CA GLU A 21 7.29 -2.76 -3.20
C GLU A 21 6.70 -1.60 -2.41
N PRO A 22 5.43 -1.24 -2.67
CA PRO A 22 4.76 -0.23 -1.84
C PRO A 22 4.44 -0.82 -0.48
N CYS A 23 4.78 -0.08 0.57
CA CYS A 23 4.61 -0.53 1.94
C CYS A 23 3.92 0.53 2.77
N THR A 24 3.20 0.10 3.80
CA THR A 24 2.62 0.98 4.82
C THR A 24 3.60 1.11 5.97
N ILE A 25 3.93 2.33 6.35
CA ILE A 25 4.86 2.61 7.45
C ILE A 25 4.13 2.34 8.76
N VAL A 26 4.71 1.48 9.60
CA VAL A 26 4.14 1.14 10.92
C VAL A 26 4.90 1.77 12.06
N ALA A 27 6.17 2.12 11.88
CA ALA A 27 6.96 2.80 12.92
C ALA A 27 8.11 3.56 12.28
N VAL A 28 8.42 4.72 12.85
CA VAL A 28 9.59 5.51 12.48
C VAL A 28 10.31 5.89 13.76
N GLN A 29 11.58 5.51 13.87
CA GLN A 29 12.41 5.84 15.03
C GLN A 29 13.60 6.67 14.58
N HIS A 30 13.83 7.77 15.26
CA HIS A 30 14.95 8.66 14.98
C HIS A 30 16.04 8.44 16.02
N SER A 31 17.30 8.41 15.58
CA SER A 31 18.44 8.34 16.47
C SER A 31 19.43 9.43 16.12
N LYS A 32 20.03 10.03 17.14
CA LYS A 32 21.13 10.96 16.99
C LYS A 32 22.38 10.28 17.51
N PRO A 33 23.22 9.72 16.63
CA PRO A 33 24.53 9.28 17.07
C PRO A 33 25.33 10.53 17.47
N GLY A 34 26.30 10.39 18.35
CA GLY A 34 27.00 11.48 19.00
C GLY A 34 27.50 12.61 18.09
N LYS A 35 28.42 13.43 18.58
CA LYS A 35 28.80 14.73 17.99
C LYS A 35 29.18 14.72 16.50
N HIS A 36 29.59 13.61 15.96
CA HIS A 36 30.12 13.51 14.60
C HIS A 36 29.27 12.67 13.68
N GLY A 37 28.10 12.22 14.12
CA GLY A 37 27.23 11.39 13.33
C GLY A 37 26.00 12.14 12.81
N ALA A 38 25.62 11.87 11.56
CA ALA A 38 24.35 12.35 11.06
C ALA A 38 23.20 11.62 11.76
N ALA A 39 22.08 12.31 11.94
CA ALA A 39 20.87 11.68 12.47
C ALA A 39 20.40 10.62 11.48
N LYS A 40 19.97 9.48 12.01
CA LYS A 40 19.44 8.37 11.22
C LYS A 40 18.02 8.06 11.64
N ALA A 41 17.27 7.45 10.73
CA ALA A 41 15.94 6.98 11.03
C ALA A 41 15.83 5.51 10.67
N ARG A 42 15.17 4.75 11.53
CA ARG A 42 14.74 3.39 11.23
C ARG A 42 13.27 3.43 10.86
N VAL A 43 12.95 2.89 9.69
CA VAL A 43 11.58 2.83 9.20
C VAL A 43 11.17 1.37 9.13
N ASP A 44 10.14 1.01 9.87
CA ASP A 44 9.53 -0.32 9.82
C ASP A 44 8.23 -0.22 9.03
N ALA A 45 8.03 -1.11 8.08
CA ALA A 45 6.90 -1.07 7.17
C ALA A 45 6.42 -2.48 6.82
N ILE A 46 5.18 -2.56 6.34
CA ILE A 46 4.58 -3.81 5.89
C ILE A 46 4.15 -3.65 4.45
N GLY A 47 4.53 -4.57 3.59
CA GLY A 47 4.15 -4.56 2.19
C GLY A 47 2.65 -4.47 2.01
N LEU A 48 2.20 -3.55 1.15
CA LEU A 48 0.78 -3.29 0.94
C LEU A 48 0.06 -4.48 0.30
N PHE A 49 0.74 -5.19 -0.59
CA PHE A 49 0.16 -6.31 -1.33
C PHE A 49 0.64 -7.68 -0.84
N ASP A 50 1.89 -7.77 -0.38
CA ASP A 50 2.47 -9.05 0.03
C ASP A 50 2.47 -9.28 1.55
N GLY A 51 2.18 -8.24 2.35
CA GLY A 51 2.15 -8.35 3.80
C GLY A 51 3.49 -8.57 4.46
N SER A 52 4.59 -8.53 3.71
CA SER A 52 5.92 -8.79 4.24
C SER A 52 6.43 -7.62 5.07
N LYS A 53 7.06 -7.94 6.20
CA LYS A 53 7.71 -6.92 7.02
C LYS A 53 9.02 -6.49 6.39
N ARG A 54 9.26 -5.20 6.35
CA ARG A 54 10.49 -4.62 5.82
C ARG A 54 10.96 -3.51 6.75
N SER A 55 12.27 -3.38 6.88
CA SER A 55 12.87 -2.33 7.69
C SER A 55 14.07 -1.76 6.98
N ILE A 56 14.24 -0.44 7.09
CA ILE A 56 15.44 0.23 6.58
C ILE A 56 15.98 1.17 7.65
N VAL A 57 17.29 1.40 7.61
CA VAL A 57 17.95 2.41 8.45
C VAL A 57 18.74 3.30 7.49
N GLN A 58 18.40 4.58 7.47
CA GLN A 58 19.00 5.53 6.54
C GLN A 58 19.22 6.88 7.24
N PRO A 59 20.17 7.68 6.74
CA PRO A 59 20.28 9.07 7.20
C PRO A 59 18.98 9.82 6.94
N VAL A 60 18.62 10.74 7.83
CA VAL A 60 17.36 11.48 7.72
C VAL A 60 17.27 12.33 6.45
N ASP A 61 18.40 12.73 5.88
CA ASP A 61 18.44 13.52 4.65
C ASP A 61 18.52 12.65 3.39
N ALA A 62 18.60 11.33 3.51
CA ALA A 62 18.63 10.43 2.37
C ALA A 62 17.31 10.51 1.60
N LYS A 63 17.40 10.34 0.28
CA LYS A 63 16.23 10.33 -0.59
C LYS A 63 15.62 8.93 -0.64
N ILE A 64 14.31 8.87 -0.72
CA ILE A 64 13.58 7.63 -0.88
C ILE A 64 12.35 7.90 -1.73
N TYR A 65 11.82 6.85 -2.37
CA TYR A 65 10.61 6.97 -3.17
C TYR A 65 9.39 6.57 -2.36
N VAL A 66 8.28 7.26 -2.60
CA VAL A 66 6.97 6.93 -2.05
C VAL A 66 6.02 6.65 -3.21
N PRO A 67 5.12 5.65 -3.07
CA PRO A 67 4.18 5.33 -4.13
C PRO A 67 3.03 6.34 -4.14
N ILE A 68 2.39 6.47 -5.30
CA ILE A 68 1.11 7.14 -5.38
C ILE A 68 0.06 6.06 -5.21
N VAL A 69 -0.69 6.11 -4.12
CA VAL A 69 -1.75 5.15 -3.79
C VAL A 69 -3.08 5.80 -4.06
N GLU A 70 -3.86 5.20 -4.97
CA GLU A 70 -5.18 5.68 -5.31
C GLU A 70 -6.25 4.84 -4.63
N ARG A 71 -7.21 5.51 -4.00
CA ARG A 71 -8.39 4.87 -3.43
C ARG A 71 -9.53 5.01 -4.43
N LYS A 72 -10.11 3.88 -4.83
CA LYS A 72 -11.12 3.84 -5.87
C LYS A 72 -12.28 2.97 -5.45
N THR A 73 -13.35 3.00 -6.23
CA THR A 73 -14.55 2.19 -6.02
C THR A 73 -14.85 1.41 -7.28
N ALA A 74 -15.23 0.15 -7.13
CA ALA A 74 -15.63 -0.70 -8.24
C ALA A 74 -16.93 -1.41 -7.92
N GLN A 75 -17.67 -1.75 -8.98
CA GLN A 75 -18.87 -2.59 -8.88
C GLN A 75 -18.47 -4.03 -9.16
N VAL A 76 -18.96 -4.95 -8.34
CA VAL A 76 -18.75 -6.38 -8.55
C VAL A 76 -19.71 -6.85 -9.64
N LEU A 77 -19.15 -7.31 -10.76
CA LEU A 77 -19.94 -7.81 -11.90
C LEU A 77 -20.30 -9.28 -11.71
N SER A 78 -19.35 -10.09 -11.31
CA SER A 78 -19.55 -11.52 -11.09
C SER A 78 -18.50 -12.06 -10.14
N VAL A 79 -18.81 -13.22 -9.55
CA VAL A 79 -17.89 -13.94 -8.67
C VAL A 79 -17.84 -15.39 -9.15
N ALA A 80 -16.65 -15.89 -9.44
CA ALA A 80 -16.43 -17.26 -9.84
C ALA A 80 -15.39 -17.87 -8.92
N GLY A 81 -15.82 -18.75 -8.02
CA GLY A 81 -14.92 -19.31 -7.01
C GLY A 81 -14.39 -18.22 -6.09
N SER A 82 -13.07 -18.05 -6.07
CA SER A 82 -12.40 -17.06 -5.24
C SER A 82 -11.94 -15.83 -6.03
N VAL A 83 -12.49 -15.62 -7.23
CA VAL A 83 -12.11 -14.49 -8.09
C VAL A 83 -13.34 -13.66 -8.41
N ALA A 84 -13.25 -12.35 -8.21
CA ALA A 84 -14.29 -11.41 -8.57
C ALA A 84 -13.91 -10.67 -9.85
N GLN A 85 -14.90 -10.45 -10.73
CA GLN A 85 -14.76 -9.56 -11.88
C GLN A 85 -15.38 -8.23 -11.49
N LEU A 86 -14.63 -7.16 -11.67
CA LEU A 86 -14.96 -5.83 -11.17
C LEU A 86 -14.92 -4.80 -12.29
N MET A 87 -15.68 -3.73 -12.11
CA MET A 87 -15.67 -2.58 -13.03
C MET A 87 -15.50 -1.31 -12.21
N ASP A 88 -14.46 -0.53 -12.51
CA ASP A 88 -14.27 0.76 -11.86
C ASP A 88 -15.44 1.69 -12.16
N THR A 89 -15.96 2.36 -11.13
CA THR A 89 -17.16 3.18 -11.28
C THR A 89 -16.89 4.53 -11.95
N SER A 90 -15.64 4.96 -12.06
CA SER A 90 -15.31 6.24 -12.68
C SER A 90 -14.93 6.13 -14.15
N ASP A 91 -14.17 5.11 -14.53
CA ASP A 91 -13.70 4.96 -15.91
C ASP A 91 -14.24 3.72 -16.62
N TYR A 92 -15.03 2.90 -15.92
CA TYR A 92 -15.67 1.67 -16.44
C TYR A 92 -14.67 0.60 -16.89
N SER A 93 -13.41 0.71 -16.51
CA SER A 93 -12.42 -0.33 -16.78
C SER A 93 -12.76 -1.59 -15.97
N THR A 94 -12.53 -2.75 -16.57
CA THR A 94 -12.80 -4.04 -15.92
C THR A 94 -11.49 -4.73 -15.55
N PHE A 95 -11.52 -5.45 -14.44
CA PHE A 95 -10.35 -6.19 -13.96
C PHE A 95 -10.82 -7.32 -13.06
N GLU A 96 -9.93 -8.29 -12.84
CA GLU A 96 -10.18 -9.39 -11.92
C GLU A 96 -9.35 -9.23 -10.67
N LEU A 97 -9.89 -9.68 -9.54
CA LEU A 97 -9.21 -9.59 -8.26
C LEU A 97 -9.55 -10.80 -7.42
N ALA A 98 -8.51 -11.46 -6.90
CA ALA A 98 -8.71 -12.59 -6.00
C ALA A 98 -9.34 -12.11 -4.71
N ILE A 99 -10.32 -12.87 -4.22
CA ILE A 99 -11.04 -12.56 -2.97
C ILE A 99 -10.26 -13.22 -1.83
N PRO A 100 -9.72 -12.43 -0.88
CA PRO A 100 -9.07 -13.02 0.31
C PRO A 100 -10.05 -13.86 1.11
N ASP A 101 -9.55 -14.86 1.82
CA ASP A 101 -10.38 -15.74 2.63
C ASP A 101 -11.24 -14.98 3.63
N GLU A 102 -10.70 -13.93 4.24
CA GLU A 102 -11.43 -13.11 5.22
C GLU A 102 -12.59 -12.32 4.61
N LEU A 103 -12.64 -12.19 3.29
CA LEU A 103 -13.73 -11.52 2.58
C LEU A 103 -14.68 -12.50 1.90
N ALA A 104 -14.48 -13.81 2.06
CA ALA A 104 -15.34 -14.81 1.45
C ALA A 104 -16.79 -14.60 1.90
N GLY A 105 -17.72 -14.57 0.93
CA GLY A 105 -19.13 -14.32 1.19
C GLY A 105 -19.50 -12.86 1.36
N LYS A 106 -18.54 -11.95 1.48
CA LYS A 106 -18.79 -10.51 1.58
C LYS A 106 -18.72 -9.80 0.23
N VAL A 107 -18.01 -10.37 -0.72
CA VAL A 107 -17.93 -9.84 -2.09
C VAL A 107 -18.95 -10.58 -2.92
N THR A 108 -20.05 -9.90 -3.28
CA THR A 108 -21.16 -10.50 -4.01
C THR A 108 -21.51 -9.65 -5.23
N PRO A 109 -22.05 -10.26 -6.31
CA PRO A 109 -22.41 -9.49 -7.52
C PRO A 109 -23.36 -8.34 -7.21
N GLY A 110 -23.13 -7.21 -7.85
CA GLY A 110 -23.99 -6.03 -7.76
C GLY A 110 -23.61 -5.01 -6.71
N ILE A 111 -22.77 -5.37 -5.73
CA ILE A 111 -22.35 -4.41 -4.70
C ILE A 111 -21.19 -3.55 -5.20
N GLU A 112 -21.02 -2.37 -4.59
CA GLU A 112 -19.83 -1.54 -4.78
C GLU A 112 -18.84 -1.82 -3.66
N VAL A 113 -17.56 -1.87 -4.02
CA VAL A 113 -16.49 -2.16 -3.06
C VAL A 113 -15.35 -1.15 -3.23
N PRO A 114 -14.73 -0.71 -2.13
CA PRO A 114 -13.53 0.11 -2.21
C PRO A 114 -12.31 -0.75 -2.53
N TYR A 115 -11.37 -0.19 -3.29
CA TYR A 115 -10.10 -0.84 -3.56
C TYR A 115 -8.97 0.17 -3.66
N LEU A 116 -7.75 -0.33 -3.53
CA LEU A 116 -6.53 0.47 -3.68
C LEU A 116 -5.81 0.07 -4.95
N GLN A 117 -5.19 1.05 -5.58
CA GLN A 117 -4.29 0.82 -6.71
C GLN A 117 -2.97 1.53 -6.46
N ALA A 118 -1.85 0.82 -6.62
CA ALA A 118 -0.53 1.38 -6.49
C ALA A 118 0.45 0.54 -7.31
N MET A 119 1.32 1.19 -8.07
CA MET A 119 2.39 0.52 -8.83
C MET A 119 1.88 -0.63 -9.70
N GLY A 120 0.70 -0.44 -10.31
CA GLY A 120 0.09 -1.43 -11.20
C GLY A 120 -0.60 -2.60 -10.51
N LYS A 121 -0.69 -2.59 -9.19
CA LYS A 121 -1.34 -3.63 -8.40
C LYS A 121 -2.60 -3.10 -7.73
N THR A 122 -3.55 -4.00 -7.47
CA THR A 122 -4.84 -3.66 -6.87
C THR A 122 -5.12 -4.55 -5.66
N LYS A 123 -5.91 -4.04 -4.74
CA LYS A 123 -6.25 -4.74 -3.50
C LYS A 123 -7.60 -4.25 -2.97
N PHE A 124 -8.44 -5.17 -2.49
CA PHE A 124 -9.64 -4.79 -1.74
C PHE A 124 -9.28 -4.07 -0.44
N THR A 125 -10.07 -3.05 -0.09
CA THR A 125 -9.94 -2.35 1.19
C THR A 125 -11.21 -2.44 2.02
N ILE A 126 -11.99 -3.49 1.84
CA ILE A 126 -13.19 -3.74 2.62
C ILE A 126 -12.77 -4.07 4.05
N ARG A 127 -13.33 -3.35 5.00
CA ARG A 127 -13.10 -3.65 6.42
C ARG A 127 -14.07 -4.73 6.89
N GLN A 128 -13.56 -5.55 7.76
CA GLN A 128 -14.36 -6.61 8.37
C GLN A 128 -15.06 -6.13 9.63
#